data_780be0c940df054f863995adf914cc1c
#
_entry.id   780be0c940df054f863995adf914cc1c
#
_cell.length_a   1.000
_cell.length_b   1.000
_cell.length_c   1.000
_cell.angle_alpha   90.00
_cell.angle_beta   90.00
_cell.angle_gamma   90.00
#
_symmetry.space_group_name_H-M   'P 1'
#
loop_
_entity.id
_entity.type
_entity.pdbx_description
1 polymer ?
#
loop_
_entity_poly.entity_id
_entity_poly.type
_entity_poly.pdbx_seq_one_letter_code
_entity_poly.pdbx_strand_id
1 'polypeptide(L)'
;LHRIVPYGVPANYLTVVSIIIMWTAFTYFVTIEEVNSEAVLVAIFAILLYVIFDHFDGLQAKASQTSSPLGEILDHYSDVFNGAIVVYLCFRCMHLQLGWLFLIVLWFNFLAFAVTYVEQRERRELYFGKIGSLEGVILILLVMLSCLSFAGLDVWHQPGLFSQPNYLLLFTVFLLGFLFTAYGC
;
A
#
# COMPACT_ATOMS: atom_id res chain seq x y z
N LEU A 1 -14.20 -18.81 3.06
CA LEU A 1 -14.41 -17.51 3.67
C LEU A 1 -15.37 -17.59 4.87
N HIS A 2 -16.55 -18.19 4.73
CA HIS A 2 -17.61 -18.24 5.77
C HIS A 2 -17.23 -18.95 7.07
N ARG A 3 -16.13 -19.69 7.09
CA ARG A 3 -15.58 -20.22 8.35
C ARG A 3 -14.80 -19.18 9.14
N ILE A 4 -14.37 -18.07 8.48
CA ILE A 4 -13.54 -17.02 9.07
C ILE A 4 -14.39 -15.78 9.34
N VAL A 5 -15.20 -15.36 8.35
CA VAL A 5 -16.09 -14.19 8.48
C VAL A 5 -17.54 -14.68 8.37
N PRO A 6 -18.35 -14.57 9.46
CA PRO A 6 -19.76 -14.92 9.42
C PRO A 6 -20.58 -14.04 8.46
N TYR A 7 -21.62 -14.59 7.85
CA TYR A 7 -22.51 -13.84 6.93
C TYR A 7 -23.14 -12.58 7.54
N GLY A 8 -23.30 -12.54 8.86
CA GLY A 8 -23.89 -11.40 9.56
C GLY A 8 -22.96 -10.20 9.73
N VAL A 9 -21.67 -10.31 9.34
CA VAL A 9 -20.71 -9.19 9.41
C VAL A 9 -20.82 -8.38 8.12
N PRO A 10 -21.20 -7.08 8.18
CA PRO A 10 -21.20 -6.22 7.00
C PRO A 10 -19.79 -6.04 6.41
N ALA A 11 -19.67 -6.03 5.08
CA ALA A 11 -18.40 -5.83 4.40
C ALA A 11 -17.70 -4.51 4.83
N ASN A 12 -18.46 -3.42 4.88
CA ASN A 12 -17.95 -2.10 5.28
C ASN A 12 -17.34 -2.09 6.70
N TYR A 13 -17.68 -3.06 7.55
CA TYR A 13 -17.04 -3.18 8.86
C TYR A 13 -15.58 -3.61 8.74
N LEU A 14 -15.28 -4.50 7.78
CA LEU A 14 -13.91 -4.94 7.50
C LEU A 14 -13.08 -3.80 6.92
N THR A 15 -13.67 -3.02 6.01
CA THR A 15 -13.04 -1.80 5.46
C THR A 15 -12.71 -0.80 6.56
N VAL A 16 -13.65 -0.53 7.48
CA VAL A 16 -13.41 0.39 8.61
C VAL A 16 -12.30 -0.14 9.53
N VAL A 17 -12.26 -1.44 9.81
CA VAL A 17 -11.19 -2.05 10.62
C VAL A 17 -9.83 -1.88 9.93
N SER A 18 -9.73 -2.10 8.62
CA SER A 18 -8.49 -1.90 7.87
C SER A 18 -8.00 -0.45 7.94
N ILE A 19 -8.92 0.51 7.79
CA ILE A 19 -8.63 1.95 7.94
C ILE A 19 -8.07 2.24 9.34
N ILE A 20 -8.72 1.76 10.41
CA ILE A 20 -8.28 1.99 11.79
C ILE A 20 -6.87 1.43 12.00
N ILE A 21 -6.57 0.24 11.50
CA ILE A 21 -5.24 -0.38 11.60
C ILE A 21 -4.19 0.52 10.94
N MET A 22 -4.42 0.95 9.70
CA MET A 22 -3.46 1.77 8.96
C MET A 22 -3.25 3.15 9.59
N TRP A 23 -4.32 3.81 10.02
CA TRP A 23 -4.21 5.11 10.69
C TRP A 23 -3.55 5.01 12.06
N THR A 24 -3.74 3.90 12.78
CA THR A 24 -3.03 3.64 14.04
C THR A 24 -1.53 3.48 13.79
N ALA A 25 -1.14 2.70 12.77
CA ALA A 25 0.26 2.56 12.39
C ALA A 25 0.86 3.91 11.94
N PHE A 26 0.14 4.68 11.13
CA PHE A 26 0.56 6.02 10.71
C PHE A 26 0.80 6.93 11.92
N THR A 27 -0.18 7.02 12.83
CA THR A 27 -0.07 7.86 14.03
C THR A 27 1.13 7.44 14.89
N TYR A 28 1.33 6.14 15.09
CA TYR A 28 2.50 5.62 15.79
C TYR A 28 3.79 6.09 15.15
N PHE A 29 3.93 5.98 13.80
CA PHE A 29 5.13 6.40 13.08
C PHE A 29 5.35 7.91 13.03
N VAL A 30 4.31 8.71 13.18
CA VAL A 30 4.42 10.17 13.35
C VAL A 30 4.98 10.54 14.72
N THR A 31 4.66 9.75 15.74
CA THR A 31 5.05 10.06 17.14
C THR A 31 6.44 9.56 17.52
N ILE A 32 6.96 8.51 16.87
CA ILE A 32 8.30 8.00 17.15
C ILE A 32 9.37 8.82 16.41
N GLU A 33 10.46 9.12 17.07
CA GLU A 33 11.60 9.83 16.48
C GLU A 33 12.44 8.87 15.63
N GLU A 34 12.81 7.72 16.19
CA GLU A 34 13.65 6.72 15.55
C GLU A 34 12.86 5.44 15.23
N VAL A 35 13.09 4.89 14.07
CA VAL A 35 12.47 3.64 13.62
C VAL A 35 13.43 2.50 13.91
N ASN A 36 13.08 1.66 14.87
CA ASN A 36 13.81 0.43 15.20
C ASN A 36 13.17 -0.80 14.52
N SER A 37 13.79 -1.97 14.69
CA SER A 37 13.27 -3.21 14.09
C SER A 37 11.87 -3.58 14.57
N GLU A 38 11.49 -3.22 15.80
CA GLU A 38 10.13 -3.46 16.32
C GLU A 38 9.11 -2.60 15.58
N ALA A 39 9.43 -1.33 15.34
CA ALA A 39 8.58 -0.44 14.56
C ALA A 39 8.42 -0.94 13.13
N VAL A 40 9.50 -1.42 12.49
CA VAL A 40 9.41 -2.04 11.16
C VAL A 40 8.46 -3.24 11.16
N LEU A 41 8.53 -4.10 12.18
CA LEU A 41 7.59 -5.23 12.32
C LEU A 41 6.14 -4.75 12.48
N VAL A 42 5.90 -3.70 13.26
CA VAL A 42 4.56 -3.09 13.41
C VAL A 42 4.03 -2.61 12.06
N ALA A 43 4.85 -1.94 11.25
CA ALA A 43 4.46 -1.47 9.93
C ALA A 43 4.14 -2.64 8.97
N ILE A 44 5.01 -3.67 8.93
CA ILE A 44 4.79 -4.87 8.12
C ILE A 44 3.47 -5.54 8.51
N PHE A 45 3.22 -5.69 9.81
CA PHE A 45 2.01 -6.35 10.30
C PHE A 45 0.75 -5.54 10.00
N ALA A 46 0.81 -4.22 10.14
CA ALA A 46 -0.29 -3.33 9.79
C ALA A 46 -0.64 -3.41 8.29
N ILE A 47 0.36 -3.39 7.40
CA ILE A 47 0.15 -3.52 5.96
C ILE A 47 -0.42 -4.89 5.60
N LEU A 48 0.09 -5.98 6.20
CA LEU A 48 -0.44 -7.33 5.98
C LEU A 48 -1.91 -7.44 6.40
N LEU A 49 -2.25 -6.92 7.58
CA LEU A 49 -3.63 -6.92 8.06
C LEU A 49 -4.53 -6.07 7.16
N TYR A 50 -4.07 -4.89 6.74
CA TYR A 50 -4.79 -4.06 5.78
C TYR A 50 -5.15 -4.85 4.52
N VAL A 51 -4.16 -5.45 3.85
CA VAL A 51 -4.37 -6.23 2.62
C VAL A 51 -5.33 -7.41 2.84
N ILE A 52 -5.24 -8.09 3.98
CA ILE A 52 -6.13 -9.21 4.32
C ILE A 52 -7.57 -8.72 4.50
N PHE A 53 -7.80 -7.66 5.27
CA PHE A 53 -9.15 -7.14 5.53
C PHE A 53 -9.78 -6.53 4.28
N ASP A 54 -9.02 -5.80 3.49
CA ASP A 54 -9.38 -5.25 2.21
C ASP A 54 -9.85 -6.36 1.22
N HIS A 55 -9.07 -7.43 1.12
CA HIS A 55 -9.45 -8.57 0.29
C HIS A 55 -10.71 -9.27 0.80
N PHE A 56 -10.88 -9.31 2.12
CA PHE A 56 -12.03 -9.97 2.73
C PHE A 56 -13.31 -9.16 2.61
N ASP A 57 -13.26 -7.82 2.60
CA ASP A 57 -14.47 -7.02 2.49
C ASP A 57 -15.11 -7.16 1.09
N GLY A 58 -14.32 -7.14 0.01
CA GLY A 58 -14.80 -7.39 -1.34
C GLY A 58 -15.41 -8.80 -1.52
N LEU A 59 -14.78 -9.82 -0.92
CA LEU A 59 -15.32 -11.18 -0.91
C LEU A 59 -16.60 -11.29 -0.08
N GLN A 60 -16.64 -10.60 1.07
CA GLN A 60 -17.81 -10.57 1.95
C GLN A 60 -19.00 -9.83 1.31
N ALA A 61 -18.75 -8.69 0.66
CA ALA A 61 -19.77 -7.94 -0.05
C ALA A 61 -20.45 -8.77 -1.14
N LYS A 62 -19.68 -9.54 -1.89
CA LYS A 62 -20.19 -10.46 -2.91
C LYS A 62 -20.96 -11.63 -2.30
N ALA A 63 -20.44 -12.23 -1.22
CA ALA A 63 -21.02 -13.41 -0.61
C ALA A 63 -22.34 -13.10 0.16
N SER A 64 -22.41 -11.95 0.83
CA SER A 64 -23.59 -11.52 1.58
C SER A 64 -24.61 -10.75 0.73
N GLN A 65 -24.30 -10.47 -0.55
CA GLN A 65 -25.12 -9.64 -1.45
C GLN A 65 -25.41 -8.24 -0.88
N THR A 66 -24.46 -7.69 -0.10
CA THR A 66 -24.57 -6.37 0.53
C THR A 66 -23.74 -5.30 -0.17
N SER A 67 -23.30 -5.55 -1.40
CA SER A 67 -22.60 -4.56 -2.22
C SER A 67 -23.45 -3.29 -2.36
N SER A 68 -22.86 -2.14 -2.05
CA SER A 68 -23.56 -0.86 -2.11
C SER A 68 -22.64 0.21 -2.73
N PRO A 69 -23.19 1.23 -3.42
CA PRO A 69 -22.39 2.32 -3.96
C PRO A 69 -21.62 3.08 -2.86
N LEU A 70 -22.18 3.17 -1.65
CA LEU A 70 -21.48 3.79 -0.53
C LEU A 70 -20.27 2.95 -0.07
N GLY A 71 -20.43 1.62 -0.02
CA GLY A 71 -19.34 0.70 0.31
C GLY A 71 -18.21 0.79 -0.71
N GLU A 72 -18.52 0.81 -2.00
CA GLU A 72 -17.55 0.97 -3.10
C GLU A 72 -16.79 2.30 -3.00
N ILE A 73 -17.48 3.40 -2.71
CA ILE A 73 -16.84 4.70 -2.50
C ILE A 73 -15.92 4.65 -1.28
N LEU A 74 -16.37 4.09 -0.15
CA LEU A 74 -15.57 3.99 1.07
C LEU A 74 -14.29 3.20 0.84
N ASP A 75 -14.38 2.06 0.16
CA ASP A 75 -13.28 1.19 -0.21
C ASP A 75 -12.27 1.93 -1.09
N HIS A 76 -12.69 2.49 -2.21
CA HIS A 76 -11.82 3.21 -3.12
C HIS A 76 -11.12 4.42 -2.47
N TYR A 77 -11.82 5.22 -1.65
CA TYR A 77 -11.19 6.33 -0.95
C TYR A 77 -10.20 5.85 0.12
N SER A 78 -10.53 4.77 0.84
CA SER A 78 -9.61 4.22 1.84
C SER A 78 -8.32 3.72 1.20
N ASP A 79 -8.38 3.10 0.03
CA ASP A 79 -7.21 2.60 -0.70
C ASP A 79 -6.24 3.72 -1.09
N VAL A 80 -6.77 4.85 -1.55
CA VAL A 80 -5.94 6.02 -1.89
C VAL A 80 -5.14 6.49 -0.67
N PHE A 81 -5.80 6.63 0.49
CA PHE A 81 -5.14 7.08 1.71
C PHE A 81 -4.22 6.01 2.31
N ASN A 82 -4.65 4.75 2.31
CA ASN A 82 -3.85 3.63 2.79
C ASN A 82 -2.60 3.45 1.92
N GLY A 83 -2.69 3.62 0.60
CA GLY A 83 -1.55 3.64 -0.31
C GLY A 83 -0.54 4.75 0.04
N ALA A 84 -1.03 5.95 0.36
CA ALA A 84 -0.18 7.05 0.82
C ALA A 84 0.51 6.73 2.16
N ILE A 85 -0.21 6.10 3.10
CA ILE A 85 0.35 5.64 4.38
C ILE A 85 1.42 4.57 4.13
N VAL A 86 1.20 3.61 3.24
CA VAL A 86 2.20 2.59 2.88
C VAL A 86 3.48 3.24 2.36
N VAL A 87 3.38 4.23 1.47
CA VAL A 87 4.55 5.00 0.98
C VAL A 87 5.26 5.67 2.14
N TYR A 88 4.53 6.33 3.05
CA TYR A 88 5.10 6.99 4.22
C TYR A 88 5.83 6.00 5.14
N LEU A 89 5.21 4.87 5.48
CA LEU A 89 5.80 3.83 6.32
C LEU A 89 7.08 3.26 5.69
N CYS A 90 7.06 3.02 4.37
CA CYS A 90 8.21 2.54 3.63
C CYS A 90 9.41 3.51 3.75
N PHE A 91 9.18 4.80 3.52
CA PHE A 91 10.22 5.82 3.66
C PHE A 91 10.79 5.89 5.09
N ARG A 92 9.94 5.83 6.10
CA ARG A 92 10.35 5.82 7.51
C ARG A 92 11.18 4.58 7.85
N CYS A 93 10.73 3.38 7.41
CA CYS A 93 11.45 2.12 7.65
C CYS A 93 12.80 2.05 6.92
N MET A 94 12.94 2.72 5.79
CA MET A 94 14.21 2.85 5.06
C MET A 94 15.08 4.00 5.57
N HIS A 95 14.69 4.70 6.63
CA HIS A 95 15.37 5.89 7.17
C HIS A 95 15.60 6.98 6.10
N LEU A 96 14.66 7.12 5.16
CA LEU A 96 14.73 8.13 4.11
C LEU A 96 14.07 9.44 4.56
N GLN A 97 14.59 10.54 4.05
CA GLN A 97 14.01 11.86 4.31
C GLN A 97 12.70 12.05 3.54
N LEU A 98 11.71 12.68 4.19
CA LEU A 98 10.44 13.07 3.58
C LEU A 98 10.61 14.34 2.71
N GLY A 99 11.49 14.25 1.71
CA GLY A 99 11.83 15.34 0.79
C GLY A 99 11.17 15.19 -0.58
N TRP A 100 11.82 15.72 -1.61
CA TRP A 100 11.30 15.71 -2.99
C TRP A 100 11.03 14.30 -3.53
N LEU A 101 11.87 13.32 -3.21
CA LEU A 101 11.65 11.94 -3.64
C LEU A 101 10.34 11.38 -3.07
N PHE A 102 10.07 11.63 -1.78
CA PHE A 102 8.82 11.25 -1.14
C PHE A 102 7.61 11.88 -1.85
N LEU A 103 7.66 13.18 -2.12
CA LEU A 103 6.57 13.88 -2.80
C LEU A 103 6.33 13.35 -4.23
N ILE A 104 7.40 13.03 -4.96
CA ILE A 104 7.30 12.44 -6.30
C ILE A 104 6.63 11.06 -6.22
N VAL A 105 7.09 10.17 -5.34
CA VAL A 105 6.52 8.82 -5.20
C VAL A 105 5.06 8.90 -4.76
N LEU A 106 4.74 9.78 -3.82
CA LEU A 106 3.38 10.02 -3.34
C LEU A 106 2.47 10.54 -4.47
N TRP A 107 2.96 11.47 -5.28
CA TRP A 107 2.22 12.00 -6.43
C TRP A 107 1.92 10.90 -7.46
N PHE A 108 2.91 10.04 -7.78
CA PHE A 108 2.70 8.90 -8.68
C PHE A 108 1.73 7.87 -8.10
N ASN A 109 1.74 7.65 -6.79
CA ASN A 109 0.75 6.81 -6.12
C ASN A 109 -0.68 7.35 -6.36
N PHE A 110 -0.92 8.64 -6.12
CA PHE A 110 -2.21 9.26 -6.39
C PHE A 110 -2.59 9.23 -7.87
N LEU A 111 -1.63 9.45 -8.77
CA LEU A 111 -1.87 9.37 -10.21
C LEU A 111 -2.29 7.97 -10.64
N ALA A 112 -1.64 6.93 -10.12
CA ALA A 112 -1.98 5.54 -10.40
C ALA A 112 -3.44 5.24 -10.01
N PHE A 113 -3.86 5.63 -8.80
CA PHE A 113 -5.26 5.48 -8.38
C PHE A 113 -6.22 6.27 -9.27
N ALA A 114 -5.89 7.53 -9.59
CA ALA A 114 -6.73 8.36 -10.44
C ALA A 114 -6.95 7.73 -11.83
N VAL A 115 -5.90 7.20 -12.45
CA VAL A 115 -5.99 6.52 -13.76
C VAL A 115 -6.84 5.26 -13.65
N THR A 116 -6.61 4.43 -12.64
CA THR A 116 -7.40 3.20 -12.41
C THR A 116 -8.89 3.49 -12.26
N TYR A 117 -9.26 4.55 -11.53
CA TYR A 117 -10.68 4.93 -11.33
C TYR A 117 -11.32 5.54 -12.57
N VAL A 118 -10.56 6.30 -13.37
CA VAL A 118 -11.04 6.78 -14.67
C VAL A 118 -11.34 5.60 -15.60
N GLU A 119 -10.44 4.62 -15.65
CA GLU A 119 -10.62 3.42 -16.46
C GLU A 119 -11.82 2.58 -16.00
N GLN A 120 -11.95 2.36 -14.69
CA GLN A 120 -13.10 1.66 -14.12
C GLN A 120 -14.43 2.33 -14.53
N ARG A 121 -14.46 3.65 -14.51
CA ARG A 121 -15.64 4.42 -14.92
C ARG A 121 -15.97 4.23 -16.41
N GLU A 122 -14.97 4.18 -17.28
CA GLU A 122 -15.16 4.03 -18.72
C GLU A 122 -15.55 2.60 -19.10
N ARG A 123 -14.88 1.59 -18.54
CA ARG A 123 -15.11 0.18 -18.84
C ARG A 123 -16.26 -0.44 -18.05
N ARG A 124 -16.73 0.21 -17.00
CA ARG A 124 -17.71 -0.30 -16.02
C ARG A 124 -17.27 -1.60 -15.33
N GLU A 125 -16.01 -1.93 -15.39
CA GLU A 125 -15.37 -3.09 -14.75
C GLU A 125 -14.01 -2.67 -14.19
N LEU A 126 -13.67 -3.17 -13.00
CA LEU A 126 -12.31 -3.00 -12.44
C LEU A 126 -11.36 -3.89 -13.25
N TYR A 127 -10.57 -3.27 -14.09
CA TYR A 127 -9.50 -3.94 -14.81
C TYR A 127 -8.17 -3.62 -14.12
N PHE A 128 -7.63 -4.58 -13.39
CA PHE A 128 -6.24 -4.51 -12.97
C PHE A 128 -5.38 -5.02 -14.13
N GLY A 129 -4.44 -4.20 -14.60
CA GLY A 129 -3.47 -4.61 -15.61
C GLY A 129 -2.70 -5.86 -15.20
N LYS A 130 -1.78 -6.33 -16.06
CA LYS A 130 -1.00 -7.56 -15.81
C LYS A 130 -0.14 -7.52 -14.54
N ILE A 131 0.15 -6.32 -14.01
CA ILE A 131 0.83 -6.09 -12.73
C ILE A 131 -0.16 -5.31 -11.89
N GLY A 132 -0.71 -5.93 -10.84
CA GLY A 132 -1.69 -5.33 -9.97
C GLY A 132 -1.07 -4.65 -8.75
N SER A 133 -1.92 -4.02 -7.93
CA SER A 133 -1.54 -3.37 -6.67
C SER A 133 -0.90 -4.36 -5.68
N LEU A 134 -1.31 -5.62 -5.71
CA LEU A 134 -0.82 -6.67 -4.81
C LEU A 134 0.67 -6.95 -4.98
N GLU A 135 1.16 -7.03 -6.22
CA GLU A 135 2.58 -7.23 -6.51
C GLU A 135 3.43 -6.07 -5.99
N GLY A 136 2.91 -4.84 -6.11
CA GLY A 136 3.55 -3.65 -5.55
C GLY A 136 3.66 -3.72 -4.03
N VAL A 137 2.58 -4.12 -3.35
CA VAL A 137 2.58 -4.27 -1.89
C VAL A 137 3.52 -5.39 -1.44
N ILE A 138 3.54 -6.54 -2.12
CA ILE A 138 4.49 -7.64 -1.82
C ILE A 138 5.93 -7.14 -1.94
N LEU A 139 6.27 -6.39 -2.99
CA LEU A 139 7.61 -5.85 -3.15
C LEU A 139 7.98 -4.89 -2.01
N ILE A 140 7.05 -4.00 -1.60
CA ILE A 140 7.26 -3.10 -0.46
C ILE A 140 7.49 -3.90 0.83
N LEU A 141 6.71 -4.95 1.08
CA LEU A 141 6.88 -5.81 2.25
C LEU A 141 8.25 -6.50 2.26
N LEU A 142 8.73 -6.97 1.10
CA LEU A 142 10.07 -7.57 0.98
C LEU A 142 11.17 -6.54 1.26
N VAL A 143 11.03 -5.30 0.78
CA VAL A 143 11.94 -4.20 1.09
C VAL A 143 11.95 -3.91 2.59
N MET A 144 10.77 -3.80 3.22
CA MET A 144 10.66 -3.55 4.66
C MET A 144 11.23 -4.70 5.49
N LEU A 145 11.03 -5.96 5.09
CA LEU A 145 11.66 -7.13 5.71
C LEU A 145 13.19 -7.04 5.66
N SER A 146 13.76 -6.57 4.56
CA SER A 146 15.21 -6.36 4.47
C SER A 146 15.72 -5.30 5.46
N CYS A 147 14.89 -4.31 5.80
CA CYS A 147 15.24 -3.26 6.76
C CYS A 147 15.22 -3.72 8.22
N LEU A 148 14.81 -4.96 8.53
CA LEU A 148 14.88 -5.51 9.89
C LEU A 148 16.30 -5.72 10.41
N SER A 149 17.28 -5.86 9.52
CA SER A 149 18.69 -5.97 9.87
C SER A 149 19.44 -4.70 9.49
N PHE A 150 20.43 -4.33 10.29
CA PHE A 150 21.30 -3.21 9.96
C PHE A 150 21.99 -3.39 8.61
N ALA A 151 22.47 -4.60 8.32
CA ALA A 151 23.09 -4.92 7.03
C ALA A 151 22.12 -4.77 5.85
N GLY A 152 20.85 -5.13 6.03
CA GLY A 152 19.82 -4.97 5.00
C GLY A 152 19.46 -3.50 4.76
N LEU A 153 19.37 -2.70 5.82
CA LEU A 153 19.15 -1.27 5.71
C LEU A 153 20.32 -0.59 4.99
N ASP A 154 21.55 -0.95 5.35
CA ASP A 154 22.78 -0.42 4.75
C ASP A 154 22.83 -0.66 3.23
N VAL A 155 22.39 -1.82 2.76
CA VAL A 155 22.32 -2.14 1.32
C VAL A 155 21.55 -1.07 0.54
N TRP A 156 20.48 -0.54 1.09
CA TRP A 156 19.67 0.48 0.40
C TRP A 156 20.37 1.84 0.30
N HIS A 157 21.25 2.17 1.25
CA HIS A 157 22.01 3.42 1.29
C HIS A 157 23.34 3.34 0.56
N GLN A 158 23.85 2.11 0.30
CA GLN A 158 25.10 1.92 -0.43
C GLN A 158 24.96 2.35 -1.89
N PRO A 159 26.06 2.85 -2.50
CA PRO A 159 26.09 3.17 -3.91
C PRO A 159 25.97 1.89 -4.74
N GLY A 160 24.99 1.87 -5.62
CA GLY A 160 24.73 0.80 -6.58
C GLY A 160 25.05 1.24 -8.01
N LEU A 161 24.11 1.03 -8.90
CA LEU A 161 24.24 1.38 -10.32
C LEU A 161 24.47 2.89 -10.49
N PHE A 162 25.43 3.28 -11.32
CA PHE A 162 25.82 4.68 -11.57
C PHE A 162 26.26 5.46 -10.32
N SER A 163 26.79 4.78 -9.28
CA SER A 163 27.20 5.39 -8.01
C SER A 163 26.07 6.10 -7.25
N GLN A 164 24.81 5.79 -7.57
CA GLN A 164 23.65 6.27 -6.85
C GLN A 164 23.21 5.27 -5.78
N PRO A 165 22.58 5.70 -4.66
CA PRO A 165 22.08 4.79 -3.65
C PRO A 165 21.05 3.80 -4.22
N ASN A 166 21.06 2.56 -3.76
CA ASN A 166 20.18 1.49 -4.25
C ASN A 166 18.69 1.81 -4.08
N TYR A 167 18.31 2.60 -3.07
CA TYR A 167 16.91 3.02 -2.92
C TYR A 167 16.40 3.86 -4.12
N LEU A 168 17.28 4.62 -4.81
CA LEU A 168 16.88 5.36 -6.00
C LEU A 168 16.53 4.41 -7.16
N LEU A 169 17.29 3.32 -7.32
CA LEU A 169 16.95 2.29 -8.30
C LEU A 169 15.61 1.65 -7.98
N LEU A 170 15.37 1.30 -6.72
CA LEU A 170 14.12 0.74 -6.26
C LEU A 170 12.93 1.66 -6.63
N PHE A 171 12.98 2.93 -6.25
CA PHE A 171 11.91 3.88 -6.56
C PHE A 171 11.76 4.15 -8.05
N THR A 172 12.85 4.10 -8.82
CA THR A 172 12.78 4.18 -10.28
C THR A 172 11.99 2.99 -10.85
N VAL A 173 12.21 1.78 -10.35
CA VAL A 173 11.45 0.59 -10.74
C VAL A 173 9.98 0.74 -10.38
N PHE A 174 9.65 1.26 -9.18
CA PHE A 174 8.27 1.55 -8.80
C PHE A 174 7.61 2.57 -9.73
N LEU A 175 8.29 3.69 -10.03
CA LEU A 175 7.77 4.72 -10.92
C LEU A 175 7.53 4.18 -12.34
N LEU A 176 8.44 3.37 -12.86
CA LEU A 176 8.26 2.69 -14.15
C LEU A 176 7.09 1.70 -14.10
N GLY A 177 6.90 0.98 -12.99
CA GLY A 177 5.75 0.11 -12.76
C GLY A 177 4.43 0.88 -12.82
N PHE A 178 4.34 2.03 -12.14
CA PHE A 178 3.16 2.90 -12.19
C PHE A 178 2.88 3.41 -13.60
N LEU A 179 3.92 3.86 -14.33
CA LEU A 179 3.76 4.31 -15.72
C LEU A 179 3.32 3.16 -16.64
N PHE A 180 3.85 1.95 -16.43
CA PHE A 180 3.45 0.78 -17.21
C PHE A 180 1.99 0.40 -16.95
N THR A 181 1.55 0.45 -15.68
CA THR A 181 0.14 0.23 -15.33
C THR A 181 -0.75 1.29 -15.98
N ALA A 182 -0.37 2.56 -15.87
CA ALA A 182 -1.12 3.66 -16.47
C ALA A 182 -1.18 3.60 -18.02
N TYR A 183 -0.16 3.06 -18.68
CA TYR A 183 -0.16 2.88 -20.14
C TYR A 183 -0.94 1.63 -20.58
N GLY A 184 -1.02 0.61 -19.73
CA GLY A 184 -1.77 -0.63 -19.99
C GLY A 184 -3.27 -0.52 -19.73
N CYS A 185 -3.67 0.58 -19.10
CA CYS A 185 -5.05 1.01 -18.93
C CYS A 185 -5.51 1.77 -20.16
#